data_dc6b5d957b619d2907e0ee518b0a050d
#
_entry.id   dc6b5d957b619d2907e0ee518b0a050d
#
_cell.length_a   1.000
_cell.length_b   1.000
_cell.length_c   1.000
_cell.angle_alpha   90.00
_cell.angle_beta   90.00
_cell.angle_gamma   90.00
#
_symmetry.space_group_name_H-M   'P 1'
#
loop_
_entity.id
_entity.type
_entity.pdbx_description
1 polymer ?
#
loop_
_entity_poly.entity_id
_entity_poly.type
_entity_poly.pdbx_seq_one_letter_code
_entity_poly.pdbx_strand_id
1 'polypeptide(L)'
;MRNNHKNNYCVILAGGKGRRLWPWSREQYPKQFIDFFGCGRTQLQQTFDRFSKIVPHENIYVNTNINYAGIVKEQLPELPEQNIMAEPIHRNTAPSAAWTTHRILHTNPEASIVITPSDQIVQNEEMFEKNINEGLDFVSTHDCILTMGVKPTRPEPGYGYIQAGEPVGNDVFMVQSFTEKPEREFAKIFMESGEFYWNTGLFFANARYGFKRFGEILPHVLTSFDEQHPDFTVEDEQNFIRENFPSYPNLSLDYGFLEQTDNVAVMRCEFGWADLGMWHSIYEAMHKGEGDNVVVNSNVMIDDAHNNVIKLPKERLAIINGLEGFIVAEKDNVLLICKKEDSSALVRKFVNEVQMKKGDKYI
;
A
#
# COMPACT_ATOMS: atom_id res chain seq x y z
N MET A 1 -0.26 -30.52 -6.67
CA MET A 1 -1.65 -30.06 -6.45
C MET A 1 -1.97 -29.10 -7.59
N ARG A 2 -3.10 -29.19 -8.29
CA ARG A 2 -3.45 -28.24 -9.34
C ARG A 2 -3.85 -26.95 -8.63
N ASN A 3 -3.00 -25.92 -8.67
CA ASN A 3 -3.35 -24.58 -8.21
C ASN A 3 -4.61 -24.14 -8.94
N ASN A 4 -5.68 -23.92 -8.21
CA ASN A 4 -6.96 -23.49 -8.78
C ASN A 4 -6.95 -21.96 -8.87
N HIS A 5 -5.99 -21.40 -9.67
CA HIS A 5 -5.81 -19.96 -9.85
C HIS A 5 -7.09 -19.20 -10.24
N LYS A 6 -8.13 -19.92 -10.71
CA LYS A 6 -9.43 -19.34 -11.06
C LYS A 6 -10.19 -18.76 -9.86
N ASN A 7 -9.90 -19.24 -8.65
CA ASN A 7 -10.53 -18.76 -7.43
C ASN A 7 -9.66 -17.73 -6.69
N ASN A 8 -8.48 -17.40 -7.20
CA ASN A 8 -7.60 -16.39 -6.62
C ASN A 8 -7.97 -15.00 -7.13
N TYR A 9 -8.11 -14.05 -6.23
CA TYR A 9 -8.46 -12.66 -6.49
C TYR A 9 -7.46 -11.71 -5.85
N CYS A 10 -7.22 -10.57 -6.51
CA CYS A 10 -6.35 -9.52 -5.99
C CYS A 10 -7.11 -8.18 -5.94
N VAL A 11 -7.00 -7.48 -4.82
CA VAL A 11 -7.53 -6.12 -4.64
C VAL A 11 -6.38 -5.17 -4.40
N ILE A 12 -6.09 -4.29 -5.37
CA ILE A 12 -5.02 -3.29 -5.29
C ILE A 12 -5.60 -1.98 -4.76
N LEU A 13 -5.08 -1.50 -3.62
CA LEU A 13 -5.51 -0.25 -3.01
C LEU A 13 -4.68 0.93 -3.55
N ALA A 14 -5.29 1.78 -4.37
CA ALA A 14 -4.65 2.88 -5.09
C ALA A 14 -5.35 4.24 -4.89
N GLY A 15 -6.05 4.46 -3.75
CA GLY A 15 -6.81 5.67 -3.45
C GLY A 15 -6.06 6.77 -2.70
N GLY A 16 -4.82 6.53 -2.26
CA GLY A 16 -4.05 7.45 -1.42
C GLY A 16 -3.56 8.70 -2.16
N LYS A 17 -3.54 9.85 -1.48
CA LYS A 17 -3.07 11.14 -2.03
C LYS A 17 -1.54 11.31 -2.07
N GLY A 18 -0.78 10.47 -1.40
CA GLY A 18 0.67 10.41 -1.46
C GLY A 18 1.43 11.66 -0.98
N ARG A 19 0.84 12.58 -0.21
CA ARG A 19 1.39 13.89 0.17
C ARG A 19 2.80 13.88 0.78
N ARG A 20 3.25 12.75 1.37
CA ARG A 20 4.57 12.63 2.02
C ARG A 20 5.74 12.57 1.03
N LEU A 21 5.49 12.33 -0.27
CA LEU A 21 6.49 12.36 -1.35
C LEU A 21 6.45 13.64 -2.18
N TRP A 22 5.75 14.69 -1.70
CA TRP A 22 5.79 16.00 -2.35
C TRP A 22 7.25 16.50 -2.47
N PRO A 23 7.63 17.16 -3.57
CA PRO A 23 6.81 17.65 -4.68
C PRO A 23 6.55 16.64 -5.81
N TRP A 24 7.10 15.42 -5.74
CA TRP A 24 6.92 14.39 -6.77
C TRP A 24 5.52 13.81 -6.80
N SER A 25 4.93 13.53 -5.63
CA SER A 25 3.54 13.14 -5.51
C SER A 25 2.66 14.35 -5.25
N ARG A 26 1.63 14.55 -6.06
CA ARG A 26 0.66 15.63 -5.94
C ARG A 26 -0.74 15.07 -5.87
N GLU A 27 -1.71 15.86 -5.36
CA GLU A 27 -3.10 15.40 -5.26
C GLU A 27 -3.72 15.08 -6.62
N GLN A 28 -3.33 15.78 -7.67
CA GLN A 28 -3.82 15.52 -9.03
C GLN A 28 -3.16 14.28 -9.66
N TYR A 29 -1.96 13.93 -9.25
CA TYR A 29 -1.19 12.80 -9.78
C TYR A 29 -0.38 12.14 -8.67
N PRO A 30 -1.03 11.32 -7.82
CA PRO A 30 -0.41 10.69 -6.65
C PRO A 30 0.69 9.68 -7.00
N LYS A 31 1.52 9.37 -6.01
CA LYS A 31 2.72 8.53 -6.11
C LYS A 31 2.52 7.22 -6.85
N GLN A 32 1.40 6.55 -6.65
CA GLN A 32 1.11 5.25 -7.26
C GLN A 32 1.02 5.29 -8.79
N PHE A 33 0.71 6.44 -9.35
CA PHE A 33 0.60 6.65 -10.80
C PHE A 33 1.89 7.18 -11.43
N ILE A 34 2.98 7.30 -10.67
CA ILE A 34 4.26 7.87 -11.11
C ILE A 34 5.27 6.76 -11.35
N ASP A 35 6.01 6.84 -12.47
CA ASP A 35 7.28 6.14 -12.65
C ASP A 35 8.37 6.86 -11.83
N PHE A 36 8.41 6.56 -10.55
CA PHE A 36 9.31 7.24 -9.63
C PHE A 36 10.79 6.91 -9.89
N PHE A 37 11.08 5.71 -10.34
CA PHE A 37 12.44 5.21 -10.54
C PHE A 37 12.95 5.36 -11.98
N GLY A 38 12.08 5.70 -12.92
CA GLY A 38 12.43 5.82 -14.34
C GLY A 38 12.65 4.48 -15.04
N CYS A 39 11.90 3.46 -14.60
CA CYS A 39 11.94 2.11 -15.17
C CYS A 39 10.92 1.89 -16.31
N GLY A 40 10.16 2.91 -16.68
CA GLY A 40 9.13 2.85 -17.71
C GLY A 40 7.76 2.34 -17.22
N ARG A 41 7.63 2.02 -15.93
CA ARG A 41 6.37 1.54 -15.31
C ARG A 41 6.08 2.29 -14.02
N THR A 42 4.84 2.72 -13.83
CA THR A 42 4.38 3.34 -12.57
C THR A 42 4.30 2.30 -11.45
N GLN A 43 4.19 2.74 -10.20
CA GLN A 43 4.09 1.82 -9.07
C GLN A 43 2.83 0.94 -9.17
N LEU A 44 1.70 1.52 -9.59
CA LEU A 44 0.47 0.77 -9.86
C LEU A 44 0.68 -0.29 -10.94
N GLN A 45 1.31 0.08 -12.06
CA GLN A 45 1.61 -0.86 -13.14
C GLN A 45 2.54 -1.99 -12.70
N GLN A 46 3.60 -1.68 -11.93
CA GLN A 46 4.49 -2.71 -11.39
C GLN A 46 3.74 -3.69 -10.46
N THR A 47 2.84 -3.17 -9.63
CA THR A 47 2.00 -4.01 -8.75
C THR A 47 1.04 -4.87 -9.58
N PHE A 48 0.38 -4.31 -10.59
CA PHE A 48 -0.50 -5.04 -11.49
C PHE A 48 0.26 -6.13 -12.26
N ASP A 49 1.41 -5.81 -12.84
CA ASP A 49 2.26 -6.78 -13.57
C ASP A 49 2.71 -7.95 -12.68
N ARG A 50 3.00 -7.66 -11.41
CA ARG A 50 3.38 -8.67 -10.42
C ARG A 50 2.24 -9.62 -10.12
N PHE A 51 1.05 -9.10 -9.85
CA PHE A 51 -0.11 -9.94 -9.56
C PHE A 51 -0.71 -10.61 -10.79
N SER A 52 -0.51 -10.10 -11.99
CA SER A 52 -0.92 -10.72 -13.25
C SER A 52 -0.23 -12.06 -13.55
N LYS A 53 0.90 -12.35 -12.86
CA LYS A 53 1.56 -13.66 -12.90
C LYS A 53 0.87 -14.70 -12.01
N ILE A 54 0.10 -14.24 -11.02
CA ILE A 54 -0.49 -15.07 -9.95
C ILE A 54 -2.00 -15.21 -10.14
N VAL A 55 -2.65 -14.15 -10.58
CA VAL A 55 -4.11 -14.01 -10.63
C VAL A 55 -4.53 -13.62 -12.04
N PRO A 56 -5.59 -14.22 -12.63
CA PRO A 56 -6.14 -13.78 -13.91
C PRO A 56 -6.54 -12.30 -13.89
N HIS A 57 -6.37 -11.58 -15.01
CA HIS A 57 -6.68 -10.14 -15.07
C HIS A 57 -8.13 -9.83 -14.69
N GLU A 58 -9.08 -10.71 -15.06
CA GLU A 58 -10.50 -10.62 -14.71
C GLU A 58 -10.76 -10.70 -13.19
N ASN A 59 -9.81 -11.25 -12.42
CA ASN A 59 -9.90 -11.39 -10.97
C ASN A 59 -9.07 -10.31 -10.22
N ILE A 60 -8.47 -9.34 -10.93
CA ILE A 60 -7.77 -8.21 -10.32
C ILE A 60 -8.74 -7.03 -10.25
N TYR A 61 -8.84 -6.41 -9.08
CA TYR A 61 -9.62 -5.20 -8.80
C TYR A 61 -8.71 -4.08 -8.34
N VAL A 62 -9.03 -2.84 -8.71
CA VAL A 62 -8.30 -1.65 -8.27
C VAL A 62 -9.25 -0.70 -7.58
N ASN A 63 -9.08 -0.53 -6.26
CA ASN A 63 -9.79 0.49 -5.49
C ASN A 63 -9.07 1.82 -5.59
N THR A 64 -9.77 2.84 -6.06
CA THR A 64 -9.19 4.18 -6.22
C THR A 64 -10.23 5.26 -5.99
N ASN A 65 -9.80 6.51 -5.89
CA ASN A 65 -10.74 7.64 -5.87
C ASN A 65 -11.31 7.90 -7.28
N ILE A 66 -12.55 8.35 -7.37
CA ILE A 66 -13.23 8.66 -8.63
C ILE A 66 -12.42 9.63 -9.51
N ASN A 67 -11.66 10.55 -8.91
CA ASN A 67 -10.79 11.48 -9.62
C ASN A 67 -9.60 10.80 -10.32
N TYR A 68 -9.25 9.59 -9.92
CA TYR A 68 -8.12 8.82 -10.46
C TYR A 68 -8.54 7.65 -11.33
N ALA A 69 -9.84 7.34 -11.43
CA ALA A 69 -10.35 6.21 -12.22
C ALA A 69 -9.91 6.29 -13.69
N GLY A 70 -9.90 7.50 -14.28
CA GLY A 70 -9.40 7.74 -15.64
C GLY A 70 -7.91 7.40 -15.80
N ILE A 71 -7.08 7.71 -14.80
CA ILE A 71 -5.64 7.40 -14.82
C ILE A 71 -5.43 5.88 -14.71
N VAL A 72 -6.21 5.20 -13.85
CA VAL A 72 -6.16 3.73 -13.74
C VAL A 72 -6.49 3.09 -15.09
N LYS A 73 -7.58 3.52 -15.75
CA LYS A 73 -7.99 3.01 -17.06
C LYS A 73 -6.92 3.24 -18.15
N GLU A 74 -6.25 4.39 -18.13
CA GLU A 74 -5.17 4.71 -19.05
C GLU A 74 -3.92 3.84 -18.79
N GLN A 75 -3.55 3.65 -17.53
CA GLN A 75 -2.34 2.92 -17.16
C GLN A 75 -2.51 1.40 -17.21
N LEU A 76 -3.70 0.88 -17.01
CA LEU A 76 -4.02 -0.54 -16.99
C LEU A 76 -5.13 -0.88 -18.01
N PRO A 77 -4.84 -0.78 -19.33
CA PRO A 77 -5.85 -1.05 -20.36
C PRO A 77 -6.31 -2.52 -20.40
N GLU A 78 -5.55 -3.44 -19.80
CA GLU A 78 -5.91 -4.86 -19.69
C GLU A 78 -6.87 -5.15 -18.54
N LEU A 79 -7.03 -4.22 -17.59
CA LEU A 79 -7.95 -4.37 -16.47
C LEU A 79 -9.39 -4.16 -16.95
N PRO A 80 -10.34 -5.09 -16.68
CA PRO A 80 -11.77 -4.86 -16.97
C PRO A 80 -12.28 -3.59 -16.29
N GLU A 81 -12.98 -2.74 -17.03
CA GLU A 81 -13.43 -1.43 -16.51
C GLU A 81 -14.32 -1.55 -15.26
N GLN A 82 -15.16 -2.59 -15.19
CA GLN A 82 -15.99 -2.88 -14.02
C GLN A 82 -15.18 -3.24 -12.76
N ASN A 83 -13.90 -3.59 -12.90
CA ASN A 83 -13.01 -3.90 -11.80
C ASN A 83 -12.30 -2.65 -11.22
N ILE A 84 -12.56 -1.47 -11.80
CA ILE A 84 -12.13 -0.19 -11.23
C ILE A 84 -13.18 0.25 -10.21
N MET A 85 -12.86 0.09 -8.92
CA MET A 85 -13.72 0.43 -7.79
C MET A 85 -13.52 1.90 -7.41
N ALA A 86 -14.31 2.79 -8.02
CA ALA A 86 -14.14 4.24 -7.92
C ALA A 86 -14.91 4.83 -6.72
N GLU A 87 -14.18 5.13 -5.65
CA GLU A 87 -14.73 5.72 -4.42
C GLU A 87 -15.04 7.21 -4.59
N PRO A 88 -16.22 7.70 -4.15
CA PRO A 88 -16.57 9.11 -4.27
C PRO A 88 -15.71 10.01 -3.37
N ILE A 89 -15.30 9.52 -2.21
CA ILE A 89 -14.43 10.21 -1.24
C ILE A 89 -13.48 9.20 -0.58
N HIS A 90 -12.44 9.69 0.06
CA HIS A 90 -11.51 8.85 0.81
C HIS A 90 -12.07 8.50 2.20
N ARG A 91 -12.18 7.19 2.52
CA ARG A 91 -12.60 6.63 3.81
C ARG A 91 -11.61 5.61 4.37
N ASN A 92 -10.32 5.76 4.00
CA ASN A 92 -9.27 4.80 4.34
C ASN A 92 -9.51 3.43 3.67
N THR A 93 -8.87 2.36 4.13
CA THR A 93 -8.76 1.10 3.38
C THR A 93 -9.83 0.06 3.72
N ALA A 94 -10.40 0.06 4.92
CA ALA A 94 -11.35 -0.98 5.31
C ALA A 94 -12.70 -0.90 4.57
N PRO A 95 -13.38 0.27 4.42
CA PRO A 95 -14.60 0.36 3.64
C PRO A 95 -14.41 0.01 2.16
N SER A 96 -13.27 0.41 1.59
CA SER A 96 -12.89 0.08 0.21
C SER A 96 -12.78 -1.43 -0.01
N ALA A 97 -12.03 -2.08 0.87
CA ALA A 97 -11.82 -3.53 0.82
C ALA A 97 -13.12 -4.30 1.09
N ALA A 98 -13.95 -3.82 2.03
CA ALA A 98 -15.25 -4.41 2.33
C ALA A 98 -16.17 -4.41 1.09
N TRP A 99 -16.26 -3.27 0.39
CA TRP A 99 -17.03 -3.17 -0.84
C TRP A 99 -16.54 -4.16 -1.91
N THR A 100 -15.24 -4.20 -2.18
CA THR A 100 -14.69 -5.10 -3.20
C THR A 100 -14.83 -6.57 -2.80
N THR A 101 -14.65 -6.89 -1.52
CA THR A 101 -14.88 -8.25 -1.00
C THR A 101 -16.34 -8.68 -1.18
N HIS A 102 -17.30 -7.79 -0.94
CA HIS A 102 -18.73 -8.04 -1.20
C HIS A 102 -18.96 -8.40 -2.68
N ARG A 103 -18.45 -7.58 -3.61
CA ARG A 103 -18.57 -7.85 -5.05
C ARG A 103 -17.96 -9.20 -5.47
N ILE A 104 -16.75 -9.50 -4.95
CA ILE A 104 -16.08 -10.76 -5.24
C ILE A 104 -16.89 -11.94 -4.68
N LEU A 105 -17.40 -11.84 -3.45
CA LEU A 105 -18.19 -12.90 -2.82
C LEU A 105 -19.45 -13.24 -3.65
N HIS A 106 -20.14 -12.24 -4.21
CA HIS A 106 -21.32 -12.46 -5.06
C HIS A 106 -20.95 -13.05 -6.43
N THR A 107 -19.76 -12.74 -6.93
CA THR A 107 -19.26 -13.30 -8.19
C THR A 107 -18.74 -14.73 -8.02
N ASN A 108 -17.99 -14.98 -6.94
CA ASN A 108 -17.39 -16.27 -6.65
C ASN A 108 -17.30 -16.50 -5.13
N PRO A 109 -18.25 -17.23 -4.54
CA PRO A 109 -18.24 -17.54 -3.10
C PRO A 109 -17.04 -18.37 -2.61
N GLU A 110 -16.31 -19.02 -3.50
CA GLU A 110 -15.12 -19.84 -3.20
C GLU A 110 -13.82 -19.04 -3.41
N ALA A 111 -13.89 -17.72 -3.57
CA ALA A 111 -12.73 -16.89 -3.81
C ALA A 111 -11.79 -16.84 -2.61
N SER A 112 -10.48 -16.92 -2.89
CA SER A 112 -9.39 -16.53 -1.99
C SER A 112 -8.89 -15.16 -2.42
N ILE A 113 -8.88 -14.19 -1.53
CA ILE A 113 -8.62 -12.79 -1.83
C ILE A 113 -7.30 -12.36 -1.19
N VAL A 114 -6.44 -11.69 -1.95
CA VAL A 114 -5.33 -10.90 -1.42
C VAL A 114 -5.62 -9.42 -1.64
N ILE A 115 -5.49 -8.62 -0.58
CA ILE A 115 -5.59 -7.15 -0.61
C ILE A 115 -4.19 -6.59 -0.46
N THR A 116 -3.77 -5.70 -1.36
CA THR A 116 -2.39 -5.19 -1.43
C THR A 116 -2.36 -3.67 -1.63
N PRO A 117 -1.43 -2.95 -0.99
CA PRO A 117 -1.08 -1.59 -1.42
C PRO A 117 -0.51 -1.57 -2.84
N SER A 118 -0.64 -0.43 -3.52
CA SER A 118 -0.18 -0.22 -4.90
C SER A 118 1.26 0.29 -5.04
N ASP A 119 2.00 0.46 -3.95
CA ASP A 119 3.22 1.29 -3.90
C ASP A 119 4.36 0.66 -3.09
N GLN A 120 4.45 -0.66 -3.11
CA GLN A 120 5.48 -1.42 -2.42
C GLN A 120 6.63 -1.82 -3.36
N ILE A 121 7.87 -1.76 -2.84
CA ILE A 121 9.02 -2.42 -3.45
C ILE A 121 9.06 -3.87 -3.01
N VAL A 122 9.31 -4.74 -3.98
CA VAL A 122 9.67 -6.15 -3.79
C VAL A 122 11.01 -6.38 -4.48
N GLN A 123 11.98 -6.94 -3.74
CA GLN A 123 13.34 -7.17 -4.28
C GLN A 123 13.47 -8.55 -4.92
N ASN A 124 12.76 -9.55 -4.41
CA ASN A 124 12.76 -10.91 -4.91
C ASN A 124 11.35 -11.29 -5.39
N GLU A 125 11.10 -11.08 -6.68
CA GLU A 125 9.80 -11.34 -7.32
C GLU A 125 9.40 -12.82 -7.27
N GLU A 126 10.34 -13.76 -7.42
CA GLU A 126 10.05 -15.20 -7.38
C GLU A 126 9.62 -15.64 -5.98
N MET A 127 10.30 -15.15 -4.94
CA MET A 127 9.94 -15.45 -3.57
C MET A 127 8.60 -14.80 -3.21
N PHE A 128 8.34 -13.60 -3.70
CA PHE A 128 7.05 -12.92 -3.52
C PHE A 128 5.92 -13.74 -4.15
N GLU A 129 6.04 -14.14 -5.43
CA GLU A 129 5.05 -14.98 -6.12
C GLU A 129 4.77 -16.28 -5.35
N LYS A 130 5.82 -16.94 -4.88
CA LYS A 130 5.71 -18.15 -4.06
C LYS A 130 4.92 -17.86 -2.77
N ASN A 131 5.30 -16.86 -2.00
CA ASN A 131 4.63 -16.55 -0.73
C ASN A 131 3.17 -16.10 -0.92
N ILE A 132 2.85 -15.33 -1.97
CA ILE A 132 1.47 -14.97 -2.28
C ILE A 132 0.62 -16.21 -2.58
N ASN A 133 1.13 -17.15 -3.38
CA ASN A 133 0.42 -18.40 -3.67
C ASN A 133 0.22 -19.24 -2.39
N GLU A 134 1.24 -19.37 -1.54
CA GLU A 134 1.13 -20.05 -0.26
C GLU A 134 0.09 -19.40 0.67
N GLY A 135 0.03 -18.07 0.71
CA GLY A 135 -0.97 -17.33 1.48
C GLY A 135 -2.40 -17.54 0.97
N LEU A 136 -2.60 -17.51 -0.36
CA LEU A 136 -3.91 -17.78 -0.99
C LEU A 136 -4.36 -19.22 -0.77
N ASP A 137 -3.44 -20.19 -0.90
CA ASP A 137 -3.71 -21.60 -0.61
C ASP A 137 -4.06 -21.82 0.88
N PHE A 138 -3.37 -21.13 1.80
CA PHE A 138 -3.64 -21.22 3.22
C PHE A 138 -5.08 -20.75 3.57
N VAL A 139 -5.47 -19.56 3.12
CA VAL A 139 -6.80 -19.01 3.42
C VAL A 139 -7.92 -19.71 2.66
N SER A 140 -7.63 -20.46 1.60
CA SER A 140 -8.63 -21.28 0.90
C SER A 140 -9.20 -22.42 1.77
N THR A 141 -8.44 -22.82 2.79
CA THR A 141 -8.79 -23.94 3.68
C THR A 141 -8.89 -23.55 5.16
N HIS A 142 -8.57 -22.30 5.51
CA HIS A 142 -8.59 -21.79 6.88
C HIS A 142 -9.43 -20.51 6.97
N ASP A 143 -10.37 -20.50 7.90
CA ASP A 143 -11.18 -19.33 8.21
C ASP A 143 -10.40 -18.38 9.13
N CYS A 144 -9.50 -17.59 8.57
CA CYS A 144 -8.71 -16.57 9.28
C CYS A 144 -8.41 -15.37 8.39
N ILE A 145 -7.98 -14.28 8.99
CA ILE A 145 -7.25 -13.21 8.31
C ILE A 145 -5.78 -13.58 8.35
N LEU A 146 -5.12 -13.64 7.18
CA LEU A 146 -3.68 -13.83 7.12
C LEU A 146 -3.04 -12.51 6.67
N THR A 147 -1.93 -12.12 7.30
CA THR A 147 -1.06 -11.05 6.82
C THR A 147 0.36 -11.55 6.57
N MET A 148 1.17 -10.76 5.88
CA MET A 148 2.59 -11.07 5.66
C MET A 148 3.48 -10.17 6.49
N GLY A 149 4.44 -10.77 7.16
CA GLY A 149 5.43 -10.10 7.99
C GLY A 149 6.85 -10.31 7.46
N VAL A 150 7.62 -9.23 7.39
CA VAL A 150 9.04 -9.29 7.04
C VAL A 150 9.90 -8.91 8.24
N LYS A 151 11.06 -9.56 8.37
CA LYS A 151 11.95 -9.32 9.53
C LYS A 151 12.48 -7.89 9.53
N PRO A 152 12.36 -7.15 10.64
CA PRO A 152 12.91 -5.81 10.77
C PRO A 152 14.44 -5.83 10.63
N THR A 153 14.97 -4.92 9.82
CA THR A 153 16.42 -4.72 9.62
C THR A 153 16.95 -3.46 10.30
N ARG A 154 16.04 -2.60 10.78
CA ARG A 154 16.30 -1.35 11.50
C ARG A 154 15.11 -0.98 12.37
N PRO A 155 15.25 -0.10 13.38
CA PRO A 155 14.09 0.44 14.11
C PRO A 155 13.37 1.48 13.25
N GLU A 156 12.20 1.12 12.71
CA GLU A 156 11.42 1.97 11.80
C GLU A 156 10.10 2.40 12.44
N PRO A 157 9.98 3.65 12.93
CA PRO A 157 8.74 4.14 13.56
C PRO A 157 7.57 4.35 12.58
N GLY A 158 7.85 4.30 11.27
CA GLY A 158 6.85 4.50 10.23
C GLY A 158 6.02 3.25 9.89
N TYR A 159 6.36 2.09 10.44
CA TYR A 159 5.74 0.79 10.13
C TYR A 159 4.97 0.21 11.32
N GLY A 160 4.00 -0.67 11.01
CA GLY A 160 3.37 -1.54 11.99
C GLY A 160 4.25 -2.74 12.33
N TYR A 161 4.20 -3.18 13.57
CA TYR A 161 4.93 -4.34 14.10
C TYR A 161 3.97 -5.41 14.58
N ILE A 162 4.17 -6.63 14.10
CA ILE A 162 3.37 -7.82 14.44
C ILE A 162 4.23 -8.76 15.25
N GLN A 163 3.81 -9.11 16.46
CA GLN A 163 4.44 -10.16 17.25
C GLN A 163 3.86 -11.52 16.84
N ALA A 164 4.73 -12.43 16.40
CA ALA A 164 4.34 -13.80 16.10
C ALA A 164 4.20 -14.60 17.40
N GLY A 165 3.09 -15.34 17.50
CA GLY A 165 2.78 -16.25 18.62
C GLY A 165 2.97 -17.72 18.24
N GLU A 166 1.96 -18.55 18.54
CA GLU A 166 2.00 -19.98 18.30
C GLU A 166 1.99 -20.34 16.79
N PRO A 167 2.78 -21.34 16.36
CA PRO A 167 2.80 -21.78 14.98
C PRO A 167 1.51 -22.51 14.61
N VAL A 168 0.95 -22.21 13.45
CA VAL A 168 -0.26 -22.83 12.89
C VAL A 168 -0.04 -23.45 11.50
N GLY A 169 1.14 -23.30 10.95
CA GLY A 169 1.54 -23.86 9.66
C GLY A 169 3.02 -23.64 9.38
N ASN A 170 3.47 -24.01 8.18
CA ASN A 170 4.82 -23.69 7.73
C ASN A 170 4.96 -22.18 7.59
N ASP A 171 5.88 -21.58 8.37
CA ASP A 171 6.12 -20.14 8.43
C ASP A 171 4.88 -19.28 8.73
N VAL A 172 3.77 -19.87 9.21
CA VAL A 172 2.54 -19.19 9.63
C VAL A 172 2.34 -19.32 11.14
N PHE A 173 2.10 -18.18 11.78
CA PHE A 173 1.96 -18.05 13.24
C PHE A 173 0.68 -17.27 13.55
N MET A 174 0.03 -17.55 14.68
CA MET A 174 -1.00 -16.66 15.21
C MET A 174 -0.38 -15.31 15.56
N VAL A 175 -1.11 -14.23 15.32
CA VAL A 175 -0.69 -12.89 15.78
C VAL A 175 -0.93 -12.81 17.29
N GLN A 176 0.11 -12.54 18.06
CA GLN A 176 0.03 -12.36 19.50
C GLN A 176 -0.27 -10.91 19.89
N SER A 177 0.36 -9.97 19.20
CA SER A 177 0.12 -8.53 19.38
C SER A 177 0.45 -7.74 18.11
N PHE A 178 -0.13 -6.56 18.00
CA PHE A 178 0.16 -5.60 16.93
C PHE A 178 0.37 -4.21 17.52
N THR A 179 1.33 -3.47 16.96
CA THR A 179 1.58 -2.08 17.33
C THR A 179 1.79 -1.26 16.07
N GLU A 180 0.89 -0.32 15.82
CA GLU A 180 0.98 0.58 14.67
C GLU A 180 1.86 1.78 14.99
N LYS A 181 2.93 1.95 14.20
CA LYS A 181 3.84 3.10 14.25
C LYS A 181 4.35 3.43 15.67
N PRO A 182 5.10 2.51 16.31
CA PRO A 182 5.64 2.72 17.65
C PRO A 182 6.63 3.88 17.70
N GLU A 183 6.90 4.37 18.89
CA GLU A 183 8.06 5.25 19.11
C GLU A 183 9.37 4.50 18.82
N ARG A 184 10.43 5.25 18.48
CA ARG A 184 11.69 4.68 18.01
C ARG A 184 12.35 3.73 19.02
N GLU A 185 12.21 4.02 20.30
CA GLU A 185 12.71 3.18 21.41
C GLU A 185 12.00 1.82 21.42
N PHE A 186 10.68 1.79 21.26
CA PHE A 186 9.91 0.54 21.16
C PHE A 186 10.22 -0.21 19.87
N ALA A 187 10.35 0.50 18.74
CA ALA A 187 10.73 -0.12 17.46
C ALA A 187 12.10 -0.84 17.57
N LYS A 188 13.04 -0.26 18.33
CA LYS A 188 14.34 -0.88 18.62
C LYS A 188 14.20 -2.15 19.46
N ILE A 189 13.42 -2.10 20.54
CA ILE A 189 13.15 -3.25 21.41
C ILE A 189 12.50 -4.38 20.60
N PHE A 190 11.49 -4.07 19.77
CA PHE A 190 10.81 -5.06 18.94
C PHE A 190 11.75 -5.73 17.93
N MET A 191 12.62 -4.95 17.29
CA MET A 191 13.63 -5.51 16.39
C MET A 191 14.63 -6.42 17.12
N GLU A 192 15.14 -5.99 18.28
CA GLU A 192 16.15 -6.72 19.07
C GLU A 192 15.60 -8.01 19.70
N SER A 193 14.29 -8.07 20.01
CA SER A 193 13.64 -9.28 20.54
C SER A 193 13.63 -10.44 19.53
N GLY A 194 13.61 -10.14 18.24
CA GLY A 194 13.53 -11.14 17.17
C GLY A 194 12.15 -11.78 16.98
N GLU A 195 11.15 -11.40 17.80
CA GLU A 195 9.78 -11.94 17.76
C GLU A 195 8.82 -11.13 16.87
N PHE A 196 9.23 -9.91 16.49
CA PHE A 196 8.39 -8.99 15.74
C PHE A 196 8.78 -8.93 14.26
N TYR A 197 7.76 -8.72 13.44
CA TYR A 197 7.84 -8.56 11.99
C TYR A 197 7.20 -7.25 11.58
N TRP A 198 7.73 -6.58 10.56
CA TRP A 198 7.03 -5.45 9.94
C TRP A 198 5.79 -5.92 9.21
N ASN A 199 4.67 -5.27 9.48
CA ASN A 199 3.43 -5.47 8.73
C ASN A 199 3.60 -4.93 7.30
N THR A 200 3.45 -5.80 6.31
CA THR A 200 3.54 -5.40 4.89
C THR A 200 2.28 -4.75 4.36
N GLY A 201 1.16 -4.83 5.11
CA GLY A 201 -0.15 -4.38 4.63
C GLY A 201 -0.77 -5.29 3.56
N LEU A 202 -0.21 -6.48 3.36
CA LEU A 202 -0.81 -7.54 2.56
C LEU A 202 -1.77 -8.34 3.45
N PHE A 203 -3.06 -8.39 3.08
CA PHE A 203 -4.08 -9.13 3.82
C PHE A 203 -4.73 -10.19 2.95
N PHE A 204 -4.95 -11.37 3.51
CA PHE A 204 -5.59 -12.48 2.82
C PHE A 204 -6.78 -13.00 3.63
N ALA A 205 -7.82 -13.41 2.93
CA ALA A 205 -8.93 -14.15 3.49
C ALA A 205 -9.67 -14.92 2.38
N ASN A 206 -10.36 -16.00 2.71
CA ASN A 206 -11.42 -16.44 1.82
C ASN A 206 -12.59 -15.44 1.86
N ALA A 207 -13.31 -15.32 0.74
CA ALA A 207 -14.32 -14.27 0.59
C ALA A 207 -15.42 -14.31 1.66
N ARG A 208 -15.90 -15.51 2.03
CA ARG A 208 -16.95 -15.70 3.04
C ARG A 208 -16.49 -15.24 4.42
N TYR A 209 -15.29 -15.65 4.82
CA TYR A 209 -14.74 -15.27 6.11
C TYR A 209 -14.39 -13.79 6.17
N GLY A 210 -13.73 -13.26 5.12
CA GLY A 210 -13.41 -11.83 5.01
C GLY A 210 -14.66 -10.96 5.10
N PHE A 211 -15.72 -11.32 4.37
CA PHE A 211 -17.00 -10.60 4.41
C PHE A 211 -17.62 -10.62 5.80
N LYS A 212 -17.64 -11.80 6.46
CA LYS A 212 -18.10 -11.93 7.85
C LYS A 212 -17.33 -10.99 8.79
N ARG A 213 -15.99 -10.94 8.66
CA ARG A 213 -15.16 -10.06 9.51
C ARG A 213 -15.41 -8.59 9.23
N PHE A 214 -15.58 -8.20 7.98
CA PHE A 214 -16.02 -6.84 7.66
C PHE A 214 -17.38 -6.51 8.29
N GLY A 215 -18.31 -7.47 8.37
CA GLY A 215 -19.59 -7.29 9.06
C GLY A 215 -19.46 -6.98 10.54
N GLU A 216 -18.44 -7.53 11.19
CA GLU A 216 -18.17 -7.30 12.60
C GLU A 216 -17.51 -5.93 12.87
N ILE A 217 -16.54 -5.53 12.03
CA ILE A 217 -15.82 -4.24 12.20
C ILE A 217 -16.51 -3.04 11.52
N LEU A 218 -17.37 -3.31 10.54
CA LEU A 218 -18.08 -2.31 9.74
C LEU A 218 -19.58 -2.67 9.58
N PRO A 219 -20.32 -2.92 10.67
CA PRO A 219 -21.68 -3.45 10.57
C PRO A 219 -22.61 -2.57 9.73
N HIS A 220 -22.52 -1.26 9.86
CA HIS A 220 -23.36 -0.32 9.09
C HIS A 220 -23.03 -0.28 7.59
N VAL A 221 -21.81 -0.66 7.19
CA VAL A 221 -21.42 -0.71 5.78
C VAL A 221 -22.06 -1.92 5.11
N LEU A 222 -21.94 -3.09 5.71
CA LEU A 222 -22.37 -4.35 5.07
C LEU A 222 -23.87 -4.60 5.18
N THR A 223 -24.53 -4.21 6.27
CA THR A 223 -25.98 -4.32 6.40
C THR A 223 -26.67 -3.53 5.28
N SER A 224 -26.13 -2.39 4.90
CA SER A 224 -26.70 -1.60 3.80
C SER A 224 -26.56 -2.27 2.43
N PHE A 225 -25.54 -3.12 2.22
CA PHE A 225 -25.37 -3.89 0.99
C PHE A 225 -26.34 -5.09 0.92
N ASP A 226 -26.51 -5.84 2.00
CA ASP A 226 -27.29 -7.07 2.04
C ASP A 226 -28.81 -6.83 2.10
N GLU A 227 -29.25 -5.78 2.79
CA GLU A 227 -30.68 -5.53 3.02
C GLU A 227 -31.41 -4.96 1.82
N GLN A 228 -30.69 -4.33 0.90
CA GLN A 228 -31.36 -3.55 -0.13
C GLN A 228 -31.41 -4.18 -1.53
N HIS A 229 -30.43 -4.98 -1.97
CA HIS A 229 -30.47 -5.51 -3.35
C HIS A 229 -29.56 -6.72 -3.62
N PRO A 230 -30.11 -7.94 -3.66
CA PRO A 230 -29.38 -9.12 -4.13
C PRO A 230 -29.04 -9.09 -5.64
N ASP A 231 -29.71 -8.23 -6.43
CA ASP A 231 -29.61 -8.19 -7.90
C ASP A 231 -29.04 -6.88 -8.46
N PHE A 232 -28.11 -6.22 -7.75
CA PHE A 232 -27.46 -4.99 -8.22
C PHE A 232 -26.76 -5.21 -9.56
N THR A 233 -27.09 -4.37 -10.55
CA THR A 233 -26.19 -4.15 -11.68
C THR A 233 -24.94 -3.37 -11.20
N VAL A 234 -23.86 -3.37 -11.98
CA VAL A 234 -22.67 -2.56 -11.67
C VAL A 234 -23.01 -1.07 -11.55
N GLU A 235 -23.97 -0.58 -12.34
CA GLU A 235 -24.42 0.81 -12.30
C GLU A 235 -25.21 1.12 -11.01
N ASP A 236 -26.10 0.22 -10.60
CA ASP A 236 -26.88 0.36 -9.36
C ASP A 236 -25.95 0.38 -8.14
N GLU A 237 -24.96 -0.52 -8.12
CA GLU A 237 -23.95 -0.57 -7.07
C GLU A 237 -23.12 0.73 -7.01
N GLN A 238 -22.70 1.26 -8.14
CA GLN A 238 -21.95 2.53 -8.18
C GLN A 238 -22.80 3.71 -7.69
N ASN A 239 -24.09 3.75 -8.03
CA ASN A 239 -25.00 4.78 -7.53
C ASN A 239 -25.19 4.65 -6.02
N PHE A 240 -25.41 3.43 -5.53
CA PHE A 240 -25.51 3.14 -4.11
C PHE A 240 -24.24 3.58 -3.33
N ILE A 241 -23.06 3.26 -3.85
CA ILE A 241 -21.77 3.66 -3.26
C ILE A 241 -21.61 5.19 -3.26
N ARG A 242 -22.01 5.87 -4.33
CA ARG A 242 -21.93 7.34 -4.40
C ARG A 242 -22.76 8.00 -3.30
N GLU A 243 -23.92 7.46 -2.97
CA GLU A 243 -24.80 7.98 -1.95
C GLU A 243 -24.39 7.61 -0.52
N ASN A 244 -23.97 6.39 -0.30
CA ASN A 244 -23.75 5.83 1.04
C ASN A 244 -22.31 5.91 1.55
N PHE A 245 -21.31 5.76 0.66
CA PHE A 245 -19.89 5.74 1.03
C PHE A 245 -19.41 6.97 1.83
N PRO A 246 -19.96 8.20 1.60
CA PRO A 246 -19.63 9.35 2.42
C PRO A 246 -19.99 9.22 3.91
N SER A 247 -20.92 8.34 4.26
CA SER A 247 -21.32 8.09 5.65
C SER A 247 -20.47 7.02 6.35
N TYR A 248 -19.66 6.27 5.60
CA TYR A 248 -18.88 5.17 6.13
C TYR A 248 -17.74 5.63 7.05
N PRO A 249 -17.35 4.83 8.05
CA PRO A 249 -16.27 5.18 8.97
C PRO A 249 -14.93 5.31 8.25
N ASN A 250 -14.08 6.18 8.75
CA ASN A 250 -12.70 6.32 8.26
C ASN A 250 -11.79 5.34 9.01
N LEU A 251 -11.68 4.10 8.52
CA LEU A 251 -11.02 2.98 9.18
C LEU A 251 -9.99 2.34 8.25
N SER A 252 -8.77 2.07 8.76
CA SER A 252 -7.78 1.28 8.04
C SER A 252 -7.98 -0.23 8.25
N LEU A 253 -7.52 -1.04 7.29
CA LEU A 253 -7.49 -2.50 7.42
C LEU A 253 -6.60 -2.94 8.59
N ASP A 254 -5.44 -2.29 8.75
CA ASP A 254 -4.51 -2.60 9.84
C ASP A 254 -5.21 -2.51 11.19
N TYR A 255 -5.92 -1.39 11.42
CA TYR A 255 -6.68 -1.21 12.65
C TYR A 255 -7.84 -2.20 12.77
N GLY A 256 -8.64 -2.36 11.71
CA GLY A 256 -9.81 -3.24 11.72
C GLY A 256 -9.45 -4.72 11.90
N PHE A 257 -8.45 -5.22 11.16
CA PHE A 257 -8.10 -6.64 11.20
C PHE A 257 -7.10 -7.00 12.31
N LEU A 258 -6.05 -6.18 12.51
CA LEU A 258 -5.00 -6.54 13.46
C LEU A 258 -5.31 -6.16 14.91
N GLU A 259 -6.13 -5.13 15.14
CA GLU A 259 -6.48 -4.69 16.49
C GLU A 259 -7.88 -5.15 16.95
N GLN A 260 -8.80 -5.48 16.03
CA GLN A 260 -10.20 -5.80 16.37
C GLN A 260 -10.62 -7.22 16.00
N THR A 261 -9.72 -8.06 15.49
CA THR A 261 -10.03 -9.43 15.05
C THR A 261 -9.15 -10.44 15.78
N ASP A 262 -9.77 -11.41 16.46
CA ASP A 262 -9.05 -12.40 17.27
C ASP A 262 -8.37 -13.51 16.45
N ASN A 263 -8.87 -13.82 15.25
CA ASN A 263 -8.34 -14.92 14.42
C ASN A 263 -7.50 -14.37 13.27
N VAL A 264 -6.33 -13.84 13.62
CA VAL A 264 -5.35 -13.30 12.66
C VAL A 264 -4.07 -14.10 12.74
N ALA A 265 -3.56 -14.49 11.57
CA ALA A 265 -2.27 -15.15 11.42
C ALA A 265 -1.29 -14.27 10.65
N VAL A 266 0.01 -14.46 10.87
CA VAL A 266 1.09 -13.82 10.12
C VAL A 266 1.98 -14.88 9.47
N MET A 267 2.22 -14.73 8.15
CA MET A 267 3.21 -15.52 7.42
C MET A 267 4.54 -14.76 7.40
N ARG A 268 5.62 -15.42 7.83
CA ARG A 268 6.98 -14.87 7.73
C ARG A 268 7.45 -14.93 6.29
N CYS A 269 7.95 -13.81 5.78
CA CYS A 269 8.37 -13.67 4.38
C CYS A 269 9.76 -13.03 4.29
N GLU A 270 10.50 -13.42 3.23
CA GLU A 270 11.88 -12.96 2.98
C GLU A 270 12.06 -12.40 1.55
N PHE A 271 11.00 -11.89 0.92
CA PHE A 271 11.07 -11.37 -0.45
C PHE A 271 11.71 -9.96 -0.57
N GLY A 272 12.21 -9.40 0.52
CA GLY A 272 12.78 -8.04 0.51
C GLY A 272 11.72 -6.99 0.22
N TRP A 273 11.20 -6.38 1.27
CA TRP A 273 10.05 -5.44 1.19
C TRP A 273 10.42 -4.05 1.69
N ALA A 274 9.84 -3.03 1.04
CA ALA A 274 9.83 -1.67 1.55
C ALA A 274 8.57 -0.92 1.12
N ASP A 275 8.02 -0.10 2.02
CA ASP A 275 6.98 0.88 1.69
C ASP A 275 7.62 2.15 1.13
N LEU A 276 7.21 2.55 -0.08
CA LEU A 276 7.64 3.80 -0.72
C LEU A 276 6.77 5.00 -0.33
N GLY A 277 6.23 4.99 0.87
CA GLY A 277 5.34 6.02 1.35
C GLY A 277 5.99 7.36 1.67
N MET A 278 7.30 7.43 1.86
CA MET A 278 8.02 8.63 2.31
C MET A 278 9.48 8.67 1.87
N TRP A 279 10.09 9.85 1.87
CA TRP A 279 11.49 10.07 1.44
C TRP A 279 12.50 9.26 2.26
N HIS A 280 12.28 9.12 3.57
CA HIS A 280 13.15 8.31 4.42
C HIS A 280 13.14 6.83 4.00
N SER A 281 11.98 6.26 3.71
CA SER A 281 11.88 4.87 3.23
C SER A 281 12.59 4.65 1.90
N ILE A 282 12.56 5.64 1.00
CA ILE A 282 13.32 5.59 -0.25
C ILE A 282 14.82 5.55 0.04
N TYR A 283 15.31 6.40 0.95
CA TYR A 283 16.71 6.39 1.35
C TYR A 283 17.14 5.02 1.88
N GLU A 284 16.34 4.42 2.74
CA GLU A 284 16.67 3.13 3.35
C GLU A 284 16.61 1.95 2.36
N ALA A 285 15.68 1.98 1.41
CA ALA A 285 15.45 0.91 0.46
C ALA A 285 16.40 0.91 -0.75
N MET A 286 16.95 2.08 -1.10
CA MET A 286 17.76 2.25 -2.30
C MET A 286 19.26 2.01 -2.04
N HIS A 287 19.97 1.59 -3.10
CA HIS A 287 21.43 1.52 -3.08
C HIS A 287 22.04 2.90 -2.82
N LYS A 288 22.98 2.97 -1.91
CA LYS A 288 23.70 4.18 -1.55
C LYS A 288 24.97 4.28 -2.39
N GLY A 289 25.13 5.41 -3.06
CA GLY A 289 26.32 5.74 -3.83
C GLY A 289 27.37 6.47 -2.98
N GLU A 290 28.25 7.24 -3.62
CA GLU A 290 29.29 8.02 -2.98
C GLU A 290 28.76 8.91 -1.86
N GLY A 291 29.40 8.91 -0.69
CA GLY A 291 28.99 9.66 0.48
C GLY A 291 27.65 9.20 1.07
N ASP A 292 27.25 7.94 0.87
CA ASP A 292 25.95 7.39 1.29
C ASP A 292 24.75 8.18 0.73
N ASN A 293 24.90 8.84 -0.43
CA ASN A 293 23.82 9.53 -1.10
C ASN A 293 22.96 8.58 -1.92
N VAL A 294 21.65 8.78 -1.90
CA VAL A 294 20.67 8.13 -2.79
C VAL A 294 20.29 9.10 -3.89
N VAL A 295 20.71 8.81 -5.10
CA VAL A 295 20.40 9.60 -6.31
C VAL A 295 19.40 8.82 -7.14
N VAL A 296 18.17 9.33 -7.24
CA VAL A 296 17.08 8.64 -7.95
C VAL A 296 16.90 9.26 -9.34
N ASN A 297 17.39 8.56 -10.37
CA ASN A 297 17.19 8.95 -11.77
C ASN A 297 17.39 10.46 -12.02
N SER A 298 18.53 11.01 -11.57
CA SER A 298 18.86 12.44 -11.60
C SER A 298 20.28 12.67 -12.12
N ASN A 299 20.53 13.81 -12.75
CA ASN A 299 21.85 14.21 -13.24
C ASN A 299 22.51 15.14 -12.21
N VAL A 300 23.43 14.59 -11.39
CA VAL A 300 24.00 15.29 -10.22
C VAL A 300 25.51 15.13 -10.18
N MET A 301 26.22 16.23 -9.93
CA MET A 301 27.60 16.22 -9.46
C MET A 301 27.61 16.46 -7.95
N ILE A 302 28.23 15.57 -7.22
CA ILE A 302 28.31 15.60 -5.76
C ILE A 302 29.75 15.91 -5.35
N ASP A 303 29.93 16.86 -4.42
CA ASP A 303 31.19 17.22 -3.84
C ASP A 303 31.01 17.51 -2.35
N ASP A 304 31.75 16.82 -1.49
CA ASP A 304 31.66 16.92 -0.02
C ASP A 304 30.21 16.92 0.49
N ALA A 305 29.34 16.07 -0.09
CA ALA A 305 27.93 15.95 0.34
C ALA A 305 27.59 14.50 0.69
N HIS A 306 26.89 14.30 1.82
CA HIS A 306 26.72 13.00 2.43
C HIS A 306 25.28 12.75 2.88
N ASN A 307 24.86 11.47 2.83
CA ASN A 307 23.64 11.01 3.48
C ASN A 307 22.36 11.71 2.99
N ASN A 308 22.30 12.08 1.70
CA ASN A 308 21.18 12.80 1.10
C ASN A 308 20.28 11.89 0.23
N VAL A 309 19.04 12.33 0.01
CA VAL A 309 18.14 11.79 -1.03
C VAL A 309 17.93 12.86 -2.08
N ILE A 310 18.29 12.55 -3.32
CA ILE A 310 18.24 13.50 -4.42
C ILE A 310 17.36 12.95 -5.54
N LYS A 311 16.33 13.69 -5.91
CA LYS A 311 15.39 13.37 -6.98
C LYS A 311 15.04 14.63 -7.77
N LEU A 312 15.68 14.81 -8.92
CA LEU A 312 15.55 16.00 -9.78
C LEU A 312 15.13 15.59 -11.20
N PRO A 313 14.57 16.48 -12.00
CA PRO A 313 14.36 16.23 -13.43
C PRO A 313 15.69 15.87 -14.13
N LYS A 314 15.65 14.85 -15.00
CA LYS A 314 16.85 14.34 -15.72
C LYS A 314 17.58 15.41 -16.54
N GLU A 315 16.81 16.35 -17.09
CA GLU A 315 17.30 17.41 -17.95
C GLU A 315 18.06 18.50 -17.19
N ARG A 316 17.96 18.49 -15.85
CA ARG A 316 18.61 19.45 -14.99
C ARG A 316 19.90 18.87 -14.42
N LEU A 317 21.03 19.51 -14.72
CA LEU A 317 22.26 19.27 -13.97
C LEU A 317 22.19 20.01 -12.64
N ALA A 318 22.41 19.30 -11.54
CA ALA A 318 22.62 19.88 -10.23
C ALA A 318 24.03 19.64 -9.73
N ILE A 319 24.61 20.62 -9.06
CA ILE A 319 25.90 20.51 -8.35
C ILE A 319 25.59 20.72 -6.88
N ILE A 320 25.92 19.73 -6.06
CA ILE A 320 25.62 19.72 -4.61
C ILE A 320 26.94 19.59 -3.85
N ASN A 321 27.29 20.64 -3.12
CA ASN A 321 28.49 20.69 -2.29
C ASN A 321 28.12 20.98 -0.83
N GLY A 322 28.76 20.29 0.11
CA GLY A 322 28.67 20.54 1.54
C GLY A 322 27.31 20.22 2.18
N LEU A 323 26.45 19.43 1.54
CA LEU A 323 25.10 19.12 2.03
C LEU A 323 25.07 17.76 2.74
N GLU A 324 24.57 17.70 3.96
CA GLU A 324 24.49 16.46 4.75
C GLU A 324 23.10 16.23 5.35
N GLY A 325 22.53 15.05 5.07
CA GLY A 325 21.27 14.60 5.66
C GLY A 325 20.02 15.31 5.14
N PHE A 326 20.00 15.68 3.86
CA PHE A 326 18.88 16.41 3.25
C PHE A 326 18.12 15.59 2.19
N ILE A 327 16.92 16.04 1.96
CA ILE A 327 16.12 15.74 0.76
C ILE A 327 16.30 16.93 -0.18
N VAL A 328 16.68 16.62 -1.44
CA VAL A 328 16.72 17.59 -2.55
C VAL A 328 15.82 17.04 -3.65
N ALA A 329 14.62 17.57 -3.76
CA ALA A 329 13.62 17.06 -4.68
C ALA A 329 12.98 18.19 -5.50
N GLU A 330 12.90 18.01 -6.81
CA GLU A 330 12.27 19.00 -7.70
C GLU A 330 11.31 18.34 -8.67
N LYS A 331 10.12 18.91 -8.80
CA LYS A 331 9.17 18.59 -9.86
C LYS A 331 8.22 19.76 -10.12
N ASP A 332 7.89 19.99 -11.40
CA ASP A 332 6.87 20.95 -11.85
C ASP A 332 6.99 22.33 -11.18
N ASN A 333 8.18 22.94 -11.28
CA ASN A 333 8.52 24.25 -10.71
C ASN A 333 8.47 24.34 -9.18
N VAL A 334 8.59 23.22 -8.49
CA VAL A 334 8.74 23.17 -7.03
C VAL A 334 10.04 22.48 -6.67
N LEU A 335 10.93 23.21 -6.00
CA LEU A 335 12.15 22.69 -5.40
C LEU A 335 11.97 22.60 -3.88
N LEU A 336 12.15 21.40 -3.33
CA LEU A 336 12.17 21.13 -1.91
C LEU A 336 13.60 20.81 -1.49
N ILE A 337 14.12 21.55 -0.51
CA ILE A 337 15.35 21.21 0.21
C ILE A 337 15.00 21.25 1.70
N CYS A 338 15.04 20.10 2.35
CA CYS A 338 14.74 20.00 3.77
C CYS A 338 15.52 18.86 4.43
N LYS A 339 15.66 18.89 5.76
CA LYS A 339 16.24 17.78 6.52
C LYS A 339 15.52 16.47 6.24
N LYS A 340 16.26 15.39 6.08
CA LYS A 340 15.74 14.03 5.90
C LYS A 340 15.12 13.50 7.20
N GLU A 341 15.72 13.87 8.32
CA GLU A 341 15.18 13.57 9.65
C GLU A 341 13.79 14.20 9.83
N ASP A 342 12.85 13.43 10.33
CA ASP A 342 11.44 13.82 10.48
C ASP A 342 10.75 14.34 9.20
N SER A 343 11.29 13.98 8.04
CA SER A 343 10.82 14.48 6.74
C SER A 343 9.32 14.26 6.49
N SER A 344 8.74 13.19 7.02
CA SER A 344 7.31 12.89 6.86
C SER A 344 6.42 13.98 7.51
N ALA A 345 6.78 14.47 8.68
CA ALA A 345 6.09 15.56 9.37
C ALA A 345 6.37 16.91 8.71
N LEU A 346 7.65 17.18 8.38
CA LEU A 346 8.07 18.41 7.72
C LEU A 346 7.41 18.60 6.35
N VAL A 347 7.42 17.58 5.50
CA VAL A 347 6.81 17.66 4.17
C VAL A 347 5.31 17.89 4.27
N ARG A 348 4.59 17.20 5.18
CA ARG A 348 3.15 17.46 5.41
C ARG A 348 2.90 18.91 5.84
N LYS A 349 3.72 19.44 6.75
CA LYS A 349 3.64 20.83 7.19
C LYS A 349 3.81 21.78 6.00
N PHE A 350 4.85 21.58 5.17
CA PHE A 350 5.11 22.44 4.01
C PHE A 350 3.99 22.37 2.97
N VAL A 351 3.44 21.19 2.68
CA VAL A 351 2.30 21.03 1.77
C VAL A 351 1.11 21.84 2.27
N ASN A 352 0.76 21.74 3.56
CA ASN A 352 -0.35 22.52 4.14
C ASN A 352 -0.07 24.03 4.10
N GLU A 353 1.15 24.47 4.40
CA GLU A 353 1.52 25.89 4.33
C GLU A 353 1.50 26.42 2.89
N VAL A 354 1.95 25.65 1.92
CA VAL A 354 1.90 26.01 0.49
C VAL A 354 0.45 26.12 0.06
N GLN A 355 -0.41 25.14 0.43
CA GLN A 355 -1.84 25.19 0.13
C GLN A 355 -2.51 26.46 0.66
N MET A 356 -2.26 26.79 1.93
CA MET A 356 -2.84 27.99 2.55
C MET A 356 -2.32 29.30 1.94
N LYS A 357 -1.02 29.39 1.62
CA LYS A 357 -0.38 30.64 1.20
C LYS A 357 -0.34 30.86 -0.33
N LYS A 358 -0.39 29.77 -1.12
CA LYS A 358 -0.19 29.78 -2.58
C LYS A 358 -1.31 29.10 -3.38
N GLY A 359 -2.28 28.47 -2.67
CA GLY A 359 -3.35 27.69 -3.29
C GLY A 359 -2.91 26.30 -3.78
N ASP A 360 -3.82 25.62 -4.47
CA ASP A 360 -3.68 24.21 -4.84
C ASP A 360 -2.73 23.96 -6.04
N LYS A 361 -2.27 25.02 -6.70
CA LYS A 361 -1.43 24.92 -7.91
C LYS A 361 -0.15 24.09 -7.72
N TYR A 362 0.37 24.06 -6.49
CA TYR A 362 1.67 23.42 -6.20
C TYR A 362 1.55 22.12 -5.37
N ILE A 363 0.33 21.66 -5.11
CA ILE A 363 0.07 20.48 -4.28
C ILE A 363 -0.57 19.32 -5.03
#